data_462cf16b9f110f943ac919d03a7d67b6
#
_entry.id   462cf16b9f110f943ac919d03a7d67b6
#
_cell.length_a   1.000
_cell.length_b   1.000
_cell.length_c   1.000
_cell.angle_alpha   90.00
_cell.angle_beta   90.00
_cell.angle_gamma   90.00
#
_symmetry.space_group_name_H-M   'P 1'
#
loop_
_entity.id
_entity.type
_entity.pdbx_description
1 polymer ?
#
loop_
_entity_poly.entity_id
_entity_poly.type
_entity_poly.pdbx_seq_one_letter_code
_entity_poly.pdbx_strand_id
1 'polypeptide(L)'
;MTLRRRHVFITGGTGYIGRALIDALLSRGHIVRALVRSGGSARLPPGVEYIVGNALDATSYASEVAPADTLVQLVGTPHPGPGKTEQFRRVDLPSGLAAVDAALKGKVRHLVYVSVAQPAPVMKSYILARSAVETRIREACGQSWLTATILRPWYVVGPGHSWPVVLKPLYSLARKLPWTRDGARRLGLVTHEQMIGALVEAIEHPPDDVTGPRVWEVPRIAQGRAP
;
A
#
# COMPACT_ATOMS: atom_id res chain seq x y z
N MET A 1 22.11 -5.84 -14.51
CA MET A 1 21.99 -4.65 -13.66
C MET A 1 21.85 -5.12 -12.22
N THR A 2 22.80 -4.81 -11.35
CA THR A 2 22.74 -5.23 -9.94
C THR A 2 21.65 -4.42 -9.25
N LEU A 3 20.65 -5.07 -8.70
CA LEU A 3 19.58 -4.41 -7.93
C LEU A 3 20.20 -3.68 -6.74
N ARG A 4 19.89 -2.39 -6.61
CA ARG A 4 20.35 -1.61 -5.45
C ARG A 4 19.62 -2.09 -4.20
N ARG A 5 20.35 -2.51 -3.19
CA ARG A 5 19.82 -2.86 -1.88
C ARG A 5 19.08 -1.65 -1.27
N ARG A 6 17.82 -1.86 -0.83
CA ARG A 6 16.98 -0.83 -0.20
C ARG A 6 16.83 -1.13 1.29
N HIS A 7 16.70 -0.07 2.08
CA HIS A 7 16.27 -0.12 3.46
C HIS A 7 14.79 0.28 3.51
N VAL A 8 13.93 -0.67 3.87
CA VAL A 8 12.47 -0.50 3.78
C VAL A 8 11.84 -0.55 5.16
N PHE A 9 11.12 0.51 5.53
CA PHE A 9 10.31 0.55 6.73
C PHE A 9 8.86 0.24 6.38
N ILE A 10 8.24 -0.73 7.05
CA ILE A 10 6.89 -1.21 6.72
C ILE A 10 5.95 -1.04 7.90
N THR A 11 4.85 -0.32 7.70
CA THR A 11 3.69 -0.37 8.60
C THR A 11 2.67 -1.37 8.07
N GLY A 12 2.06 -2.15 8.96
CA GLY A 12 1.15 -3.24 8.56
C GLY A 12 1.85 -4.52 8.10
N GLY A 13 3.13 -4.72 8.43
CA GLY A 13 3.93 -5.89 8.07
C GLY A 13 3.38 -7.23 8.57
N THR A 14 2.55 -7.25 9.62
CA THR A 14 1.90 -8.45 10.15
C THR A 14 0.62 -8.85 9.40
N GLY A 15 0.18 -8.03 8.43
CA GLY A 15 -1.02 -8.26 7.62
C GLY A 15 -0.80 -9.26 6.47
N TYR A 16 -1.89 -9.54 5.74
CA TYR A 16 -1.91 -10.48 4.60
C TYR A 16 -0.92 -10.08 3.49
N ILE A 17 -0.95 -8.82 3.07
CA ILE A 17 -0.01 -8.30 2.07
C ILE A 17 1.38 -8.10 2.69
N GLY A 18 1.44 -7.57 3.93
CA GLY A 18 2.68 -7.19 4.57
C GLY A 18 3.67 -8.33 4.75
N ARG A 19 3.21 -9.50 5.22
CA ARG A 19 4.07 -10.68 5.41
C ARG A 19 4.69 -11.14 4.09
N ALA A 20 3.87 -11.30 3.06
CA ALA A 20 4.37 -11.73 1.75
C ALA A 20 5.30 -10.70 1.10
N LEU A 21 5.05 -9.41 1.29
CA LEU A 21 5.96 -8.37 0.84
C LEU A 21 7.30 -8.43 1.56
N ILE A 22 7.30 -8.67 2.89
CA ILE A 22 8.52 -8.82 3.67
C ILE A 22 9.34 -10.00 3.16
N ASP A 23 8.73 -11.18 2.98
CA ASP A 23 9.38 -12.37 2.43
C ASP A 23 10.00 -12.09 1.05
N ALA A 24 9.26 -11.43 0.17
CA ALA A 24 9.72 -11.06 -1.16
C ALA A 24 10.90 -10.08 -1.14
N LEU A 25 10.89 -9.10 -0.24
CA LEU A 25 11.97 -8.12 -0.11
C LEU A 25 13.24 -8.76 0.48
N LEU A 26 13.11 -9.61 1.49
CA LEU A 26 14.24 -10.32 2.10
C LEU A 26 14.90 -11.27 1.09
N SER A 27 14.12 -12.03 0.31
CA SER A 27 14.64 -12.93 -0.73
C SER A 27 15.43 -12.20 -1.83
N ARG A 28 15.15 -10.92 -2.03
CA ARG A 28 15.85 -10.03 -2.97
C ARG A 28 17.03 -9.27 -2.34
N GLY A 29 17.34 -9.54 -1.06
CA GLY A 29 18.46 -8.95 -0.34
C GLY A 29 18.24 -7.54 0.20
N HIS A 30 16.99 -7.07 0.25
CA HIS A 30 16.65 -5.79 0.90
C HIS A 30 16.70 -5.93 2.43
N ILE A 31 16.85 -4.81 3.13
CA ILE A 31 16.76 -4.73 4.59
C ILE A 31 15.37 -4.25 4.94
N VAL A 32 14.69 -4.98 5.81
CA VAL A 32 13.31 -4.66 6.20
C VAL A 32 13.23 -4.44 7.71
N ARG A 33 12.63 -3.32 8.10
CA ARG A 33 12.20 -3.03 9.48
C ARG A 33 10.69 -2.84 9.52
N ALA A 34 10.00 -3.51 10.42
CA ALA A 34 8.54 -3.47 10.51
C ALA A 34 8.06 -2.77 11.78
N LEU A 35 7.02 -1.92 11.65
CA LEU A 35 6.28 -1.41 12.79
C LEU A 35 5.24 -2.45 13.23
N VAL A 36 5.27 -2.83 14.50
CA VAL A 36 4.30 -3.75 15.10
C VAL A 36 3.64 -3.12 16.32
N ARG A 37 2.43 -3.55 16.60
CA ARG A 37 1.79 -3.27 17.91
C ARG A 37 2.38 -4.20 18.96
N SER A 38 2.27 -3.85 20.24
CA SER A 38 2.66 -4.73 21.34
C SER A 38 2.10 -6.15 21.14
N GLY A 39 2.97 -7.16 21.28
CA GLY A 39 2.63 -8.57 21.02
C GLY A 39 2.49 -8.97 19.55
N GLY A 40 2.73 -8.06 18.60
CA GLY A 40 2.55 -8.32 17.16
C GLY A 40 3.73 -9.00 16.48
N SER A 41 4.92 -9.04 17.08
CA SER A 41 6.15 -9.53 16.47
C SER A 41 6.11 -11.01 16.08
N ALA A 42 5.40 -11.85 16.83
CA ALA A 42 5.24 -13.28 16.53
C ALA A 42 4.58 -13.58 15.17
N ARG A 43 3.99 -12.58 14.52
CA ARG A 43 3.39 -12.72 13.18
C ARG A 43 4.29 -12.27 12.04
N LEU A 44 5.49 -11.78 12.35
CA LEU A 44 6.47 -11.41 11.32
C LEU A 44 7.22 -12.65 10.83
N PRO A 45 7.72 -12.64 9.59
CA PRO A 45 8.70 -13.61 9.12
C PRO A 45 9.95 -13.62 10.02
N PRO A 46 10.65 -14.76 10.14
CA PRO A 46 11.89 -14.84 10.91
C PRO A 46 12.97 -13.88 10.41
N GLY A 47 13.75 -13.30 11.32
CA GLY A 47 14.88 -12.44 10.98
C GLY A 47 14.55 -11.00 10.62
N VAL A 48 13.28 -10.60 10.71
CA VAL A 48 12.86 -9.21 10.44
C VAL A 48 13.10 -8.34 11.66
N GLU A 49 13.81 -7.24 11.48
CA GLU A 49 13.90 -6.20 12.50
C GLU A 49 12.53 -5.55 12.73
N TYR A 50 12.18 -5.26 13.96
CA TYR A 50 10.93 -4.57 14.24
C TYR A 50 11.06 -3.56 15.38
N ILE A 51 10.16 -2.59 15.36
CA ILE A 51 9.92 -1.68 16.48
C ILE A 51 8.47 -1.79 16.94
N VAL A 52 8.25 -1.49 18.22
CA VAL A 52 6.90 -1.45 18.80
C VAL A 52 6.40 -0.01 18.78
N GLY A 53 5.22 0.22 18.20
CA GLY A 53 4.61 1.54 18.14
C GLY A 53 3.17 1.50 17.62
N ASN A 54 2.57 2.68 17.51
CA ASN A 54 1.21 2.86 17.07
C ASN A 54 1.19 3.47 15.65
N ALA A 55 0.79 2.71 14.65
CA ALA A 55 0.72 3.19 13.27
C ALA A 55 -0.25 4.38 13.04
N LEU A 56 -1.11 4.69 14.03
CA LEU A 56 -2.03 5.83 13.98
C LEU A 56 -1.41 7.13 14.51
N ASP A 57 -0.20 7.05 15.07
CA ASP A 57 0.51 8.15 15.71
C ASP A 57 1.97 8.17 15.25
N ALA A 58 2.31 9.10 14.38
CA ALA A 58 3.66 9.27 13.84
C ALA A 58 4.70 9.50 14.94
N THR A 59 4.34 10.11 16.05
CA THR A 59 5.30 10.43 17.13
C THR A 59 5.85 9.18 17.80
N SER A 60 5.11 8.08 17.76
CA SER A 60 5.49 6.80 18.37
C SER A 60 6.56 6.03 17.59
N TYR A 61 6.87 6.42 16.33
CA TYR A 61 7.81 5.63 15.51
C TYR A 61 8.63 6.44 14.49
N ALA A 62 8.36 7.73 14.30
CA ALA A 62 9.03 8.52 13.26
C ALA A 62 10.56 8.61 13.44
N SER A 63 11.06 8.63 14.69
CA SER A 63 12.50 8.59 14.99
C SER A 63 13.18 7.28 14.59
N GLU A 64 12.41 6.20 14.53
CA GLU A 64 12.88 4.85 14.24
C GLU A 64 12.78 4.49 12.75
N VAL A 65 12.22 5.38 11.93
CA VAL A 65 12.11 5.15 10.48
C VAL A 65 13.46 5.16 9.81
N ALA A 66 14.36 6.06 10.22
CA ALA A 66 15.73 6.07 9.71
C ALA A 66 16.47 4.76 10.10
N PRO A 67 17.36 4.20 9.25
CA PRO A 67 17.88 4.76 8.00
C PRO A 67 17.11 4.32 6.74
N ALA A 68 15.81 4.05 6.83
CA ALA A 68 15.04 3.62 5.67
C ALA A 68 15.02 4.68 4.55
N ASP A 69 15.26 4.25 3.33
CA ASP A 69 15.09 5.08 2.14
C ASP A 69 13.66 5.04 1.59
N THR A 70 12.90 3.98 1.95
CA THR A 70 11.50 3.79 1.54
C THR A 70 10.63 3.42 2.74
N LEU A 71 9.48 4.12 2.89
CA LEU A 71 8.41 3.75 3.82
C LEU A 71 7.23 3.17 3.05
N VAL A 72 6.74 2.00 3.48
CA VAL A 72 5.56 1.33 2.89
C VAL A 72 4.41 1.34 3.87
N GLN A 73 3.30 1.96 3.50
CA GLN A 73 2.09 2.04 4.33
C GLN A 73 1.04 1.01 3.86
N LEU A 74 0.84 -0.03 4.69
CA LEU A 74 -0.12 -1.11 4.43
C LEU A 74 -1.22 -1.22 5.50
N VAL A 75 -1.17 -0.39 6.55
CA VAL A 75 -2.21 -0.42 7.58
C VAL A 75 -3.54 0.06 7.00
N GLY A 76 -4.58 -0.68 7.30
CA GLY A 76 -5.94 -0.35 6.90
C GLY A 76 -6.95 -1.32 7.52
N THR A 77 -8.23 -1.00 7.36
CA THR A 77 -9.33 -1.85 7.84
C THR A 77 -9.36 -3.16 7.05
N PRO A 78 -9.28 -4.31 7.72
CA PRO A 78 -9.36 -5.60 7.06
C PRO A 78 -10.76 -5.83 6.47
N HIS A 79 -10.83 -6.43 5.28
CA HIS A 79 -12.07 -6.75 4.58
C HIS A 79 -13.01 -5.53 4.51
N PRO A 80 -12.62 -4.44 3.81
CA PRO A 80 -13.46 -3.27 3.73
C PRO A 80 -14.84 -3.63 3.15
N GLY A 81 -15.89 -3.11 3.75
CA GLY A 81 -17.27 -3.42 3.38
C GLY A 81 -18.27 -2.39 3.93
N PRO A 82 -19.55 -2.49 3.54
CA PRO A 82 -20.60 -1.65 4.09
C PRO A 82 -20.62 -1.71 5.62
N GLY A 83 -20.95 -0.61 6.28
CA GLY A 83 -21.04 -0.55 7.74
C GLY A 83 -19.71 -0.28 8.47
N LYS A 84 -18.57 -0.24 7.78
CA LYS A 84 -17.25 0.01 8.39
C LYS A 84 -16.78 1.47 8.31
N THR A 85 -17.68 2.41 8.06
CA THR A 85 -17.35 3.84 7.90
C THR A 85 -16.52 4.39 9.07
N GLU A 86 -16.89 4.03 10.30
CA GLU A 86 -16.18 4.49 11.49
C GLU A 86 -14.76 3.89 11.57
N GLN A 87 -14.59 2.64 11.15
CA GLN A 87 -13.25 2.02 11.09
C GLN A 87 -12.35 2.72 10.06
N PHE A 88 -12.89 3.10 8.89
CA PHE A 88 -12.13 3.84 7.88
C PHE A 88 -11.66 5.18 8.44
N ARG A 89 -12.51 5.85 9.20
CA ARG A 89 -12.20 7.14 9.82
C ARG A 89 -11.19 7.01 10.96
N ARG A 90 -11.28 5.94 11.77
CA ARG A 90 -10.42 5.71 12.93
C ARG A 90 -9.11 5.01 12.62
N VAL A 91 -9.00 4.29 11.51
CA VAL A 91 -7.82 3.49 11.18
C VAL A 91 -7.19 3.95 9.88
N ASP A 92 -7.95 3.93 8.77
CA ASP A 92 -7.38 4.15 7.43
C ASP A 92 -6.85 5.56 7.25
N LEU A 93 -7.63 6.56 7.63
CA LEU A 93 -7.22 7.96 7.52
C LEU A 93 -6.05 8.29 8.47
N PRO A 94 -6.12 8.06 9.79
CA PRO A 94 -5.05 8.42 10.70
C PRO A 94 -3.74 7.67 10.41
N SER A 95 -3.80 6.37 10.08
CA SER A 95 -2.59 5.62 9.76
C SER A 95 -1.90 6.12 8.49
N GLY A 96 -2.68 6.52 7.49
CA GLY A 96 -2.12 7.10 6.28
C GLY A 96 -1.46 8.45 6.52
N LEU A 97 -2.13 9.34 7.26
CA LEU A 97 -1.58 10.66 7.63
C LEU A 97 -0.32 10.51 8.48
N ALA A 98 -0.35 9.64 9.50
CA ALA A 98 0.81 9.36 10.35
C ALA A 98 2.00 8.82 9.55
N ALA A 99 1.76 8.00 8.52
CA ALA A 99 2.83 7.49 7.67
C ALA A 99 3.49 8.62 6.84
N VAL A 100 2.72 9.58 6.33
CA VAL A 100 3.28 10.74 5.63
C VAL A 100 4.14 11.59 6.58
N ASP A 101 3.62 11.88 7.77
CA ASP A 101 4.34 12.68 8.76
C ASP A 101 5.61 11.96 9.26
N ALA A 102 5.56 10.64 9.46
CA ALA A 102 6.72 9.84 9.81
C ALA A 102 7.77 9.79 8.69
N ALA A 103 7.34 9.70 7.41
CA ALA A 103 8.24 9.75 6.26
C ALA A 103 8.98 11.09 6.18
N LEU A 104 8.27 12.20 6.40
CA LEU A 104 8.87 13.54 6.42
C LEU A 104 9.84 13.71 7.60
N LYS A 105 9.44 13.36 8.82
CA LYS A 105 10.29 13.46 10.02
C LYS A 105 11.51 12.53 9.94
N GLY A 106 11.33 11.31 9.45
CA GLY A 106 12.39 10.32 9.25
C GLY A 106 13.26 10.58 8.01
N LYS A 107 13.00 11.67 7.26
CA LYS A 107 13.71 12.05 6.02
C LYS A 107 13.75 10.94 4.98
N VAL A 108 12.68 10.16 4.89
CA VAL A 108 12.51 9.12 3.86
C VAL A 108 12.41 9.75 2.48
N ARG A 109 13.05 9.15 1.50
CA ARG A 109 13.02 9.66 0.11
C ARG A 109 11.80 9.21 -0.67
N HIS A 110 11.26 8.04 -0.36
CA HIS A 110 10.16 7.43 -1.11
C HIS A 110 9.09 6.84 -0.19
N LEU A 111 7.84 7.21 -0.44
CA LEU A 111 6.66 6.65 0.22
C LEU A 111 5.87 5.76 -0.75
N VAL A 112 5.64 4.51 -0.40
CA VAL A 112 4.72 3.61 -1.11
C VAL A 112 3.42 3.51 -0.32
N TYR A 113 2.33 3.89 -0.92
CA TYR A 113 1.00 3.91 -0.30
C TYR A 113 0.02 3.01 -1.05
N VAL A 114 -0.61 2.08 -0.33
CA VAL A 114 -1.71 1.29 -0.89
C VAL A 114 -3.02 2.03 -0.63
N SER A 115 -3.60 2.57 -1.68
CA SER A 115 -4.88 3.26 -1.68
C SER A 115 -6.02 2.35 -2.15
N VAL A 116 -6.98 2.86 -2.89
CA VAL A 116 -8.10 2.14 -3.49
C VAL A 116 -8.44 2.71 -4.85
N ALA A 117 -8.90 1.85 -5.77
CA ALA A 117 -9.36 2.28 -7.08
C ALA A 117 -10.52 3.29 -6.97
N GLN A 118 -10.43 4.38 -7.72
CA GLN A 118 -11.39 5.48 -7.67
C GLN A 118 -11.47 6.21 -9.02
N PRO A 119 -12.65 6.79 -9.35
CA PRO A 119 -13.91 6.74 -8.62
C PRO A 119 -14.56 5.34 -8.70
N ALA A 120 -15.36 5.00 -7.67
CA ALA A 120 -16.18 3.80 -7.68
C ALA A 120 -17.60 4.12 -7.15
N PRO A 121 -18.63 3.41 -7.60
CA PRO A 121 -20.02 3.73 -7.23
C PRO A 121 -20.36 3.32 -5.79
N VAL A 122 -19.54 2.48 -5.18
CA VAL A 122 -19.72 1.93 -3.83
C VAL A 122 -18.56 2.30 -2.94
N MET A 123 -18.68 2.05 -1.63
CA MET A 123 -17.60 2.26 -0.64
C MET A 123 -17.13 3.72 -0.53
N LYS A 124 -18.04 4.69 -0.69
CA LYS A 124 -17.72 6.14 -0.71
C LYS A 124 -16.87 6.58 0.49
N SER A 125 -17.26 6.17 1.72
CA SER A 125 -16.51 6.55 2.94
C SER A 125 -15.08 6.00 2.96
N TYR A 126 -14.86 4.79 2.43
CA TYR A 126 -13.52 4.21 2.29
C TYR A 126 -12.68 5.00 1.29
N ILE A 127 -13.26 5.29 0.12
CA ILE A 127 -12.62 6.09 -0.91
C ILE A 127 -12.26 7.49 -0.37
N LEU A 128 -13.17 8.15 0.34
CA LEU A 128 -12.92 9.47 0.93
C LEU A 128 -11.74 9.45 1.90
N ALA A 129 -11.66 8.45 2.80
CA ALA A 129 -10.55 8.32 3.74
C ALA A 129 -9.21 8.14 2.99
N ARG A 130 -9.18 7.27 1.97
CA ARG A 130 -7.98 7.02 1.18
C ARG A 130 -7.59 8.22 0.30
N SER A 131 -8.56 8.91 -0.30
CA SER A 131 -8.32 10.12 -1.11
C SER A 131 -7.76 11.27 -0.28
N ALA A 132 -8.21 11.43 0.97
CA ALA A 132 -7.65 12.46 1.86
C ALA A 132 -6.16 12.21 2.13
N VAL A 133 -5.76 10.95 2.34
CA VAL A 133 -4.33 10.60 2.46
C VAL A 133 -3.57 10.88 1.16
N GLU A 134 -4.14 10.55 0.00
CA GLU A 134 -3.50 10.86 -1.29
C GLU A 134 -3.32 12.37 -1.49
N THR A 135 -4.27 13.19 -1.04
CA THR A 135 -4.13 14.66 -1.08
C THR A 135 -2.94 15.10 -0.23
N ARG A 136 -2.84 14.59 1.01
CA ARG A 136 -1.70 14.88 1.89
C ARG A 136 -0.37 14.43 1.29
N ILE A 137 -0.34 13.28 0.60
CA ILE A 137 0.86 12.81 -0.12
C ILE A 137 1.25 13.79 -1.24
N ARG A 138 0.28 14.27 -2.04
CA ARG A 138 0.55 15.24 -3.12
C ARG A 138 1.14 16.55 -2.58
N GLU A 139 0.58 17.06 -1.48
CA GLU A 139 1.09 18.24 -0.81
C GLU A 139 2.53 18.03 -0.31
N ALA A 140 2.80 16.89 0.32
CA ALA A 140 4.13 16.55 0.82
C ALA A 140 5.16 16.44 -0.32
N CYS A 141 4.82 15.80 -1.44
CA CYS A 141 5.70 15.73 -2.62
C CYS A 141 5.97 17.13 -3.21
N GLY A 142 4.94 17.97 -3.33
CA GLY A 142 5.10 19.32 -3.90
C GLY A 142 5.86 20.30 -3.01
N GLN A 143 6.03 20.00 -1.73
CA GLN A 143 6.64 20.91 -0.73
C GLN A 143 7.96 20.38 -0.15
N SER A 144 8.40 19.19 -0.53
CA SER A 144 9.59 18.55 0.03
C SER A 144 10.34 17.69 -1.00
N TRP A 145 11.38 16.99 -0.52
CA TRP A 145 12.15 16.01 -1.31
C TRP A 145 11.46 14.64 -1.44
N LEU A 146 10.27 14.46 -0.84
CA LEU A 146 9.58 13.18 -0.81
C LEU A 146 9.02 12.84 -2.19
N THR A 147 9.39 11.68 -2.72
CA THR A 147 8.70 11.06 -3.85
C THR A 147 7.68 10.06 -3.35
N ALA A 148 6.65 9.75 -4.11
CA ALA A 148 5.69 8.72 -3.71
C ALA A 148 5.20 7.87 -4.88
N THR A 149 4.85 6.60 -4.58
CA THR A 149 4.09 5.73 -5.48
C THR A 149 2.81 5.31 -4.77
N ILE A 150 1.66 5.61 -5.37
CA ILE A 150 0.33 5.26 -4.88
C ILE A 150 -0.21 4.11 -5.71
N LEU A 151 -0.48 2.96 -5.08
CA LEU A 151 -1.13 1.83 -5.73
C LEU A 151 -2.62 1.86 -5.41
N ARG A 152 -3.48 1.79 -6.43
CA ARG A 152 -4.94 1.82 -6.31
C ARG A 152 -5.56 0.46 -6.72
N PRO A 153 -5.35 -0.62 -5.94
CA PRO A 153 -6.08 -1.85 -6.18
C PRO A 153 -7.57 -1.65 -5.89
N TRP A 154 -8.45 -2.42 -6.55
CA TRP A 154 -9.84 -2.52 -6.14
C TRP A 154 -10.02 -3.67 -5.17
N TYR A 155 -9.68 -4.86 -5.60
CA TYR A 155 -9.74 -6.07 -4.80
C TYR A 155 -8.50 -6.92 -5.01
N VAL A 156 -7.88 -7.37 -3.93
CA VAL A 156 -6.74 -8.29 -3.98
C VAL A 156 -7.24 -9.69 -3.62
N VAL A 157 -7.20 -10.60 -4.59
CA VAL A 157 -7.64 -11.99 -4.45
C VAL A 157 -6.45 -12.92 -4.24
N GLY A 158 -6.63 -13.89 -3.34
CA GLY A 158 -5.61 -14.88 -3.04
C GLY A 158 -6.06 -15.87 -1.97
N PRO A 159 -5.16 -16.71 -1.43
CA PRO A 159 -5.50 -17.67 -0.38
C PRO A 159 -6.23 -17.00 0.80
N GLY A 160 -7.39 -17.54 1.17
CA GLY A 160 -8.27 -16.98 2.20
C GLY A 160 -9.08 -15.74 1.81
N HIS A 161 -8.94 -15.21 0.58
CA HIS A 161 -9.62 -14.02 0.06
C HIS A 161 -10.17 -14.26 -1.35
N SER A 162 -10.90 -15.37 -1.55
CA SER A 162 -11.33 -15.83 -2.88
C SER A 162 -12.78 -15.50 -3.26
N TRP A 163 -13.60 -14.99 -2.33
CA TRP A 163 -15.03 -14.75 -2.60
C TRP A 163 -15.30 -13.83 -3.82
N PRO A 164 -14.46 -12.83 -4.17
CA PRO A 164 -14.73 -11.99 -5.33
C PRO A 164 -14.50 -12.68 -6.67
N VAL A 165 -13.91 -13.87 -6.67
CA VAL A 165 -13.73 -14.70 -7.88
C VAL A 165 -15.08 -15.03 -8.51
N VAL A 166 -16.15 -15.15 -7.72
CA VAL A 166 -17.53 -15.35 -8.19
C VAL A 166 -18.00 -14.20 -9.10
N LEU A 167 -17.41 -13.01 -8.97
CA LEU A 167 -17.75 -11.84 -9.79
C LEU A 167 -16.99 -11.80 -11.13
N LYS A 168 -16.01 -12.69 -11.37
CA LYS A 168 -15.23 -12.71 -12.63
C LYS A 168 -16.10 -12.74 -13.90
N PRO A 169 -17.17 -13.57 -14.00
CA PRO A 169 -18.02 -13.59 -15.19
C PRO A 169 -18.69 -12.23 -15.46
N LEU A 170 -19.17 -11.57 -14.38
CA LEU A 170 -19.80 -10.25 -14.47
C LEU A 170 -18.81 -9.18 -14.97
N TYR A 171 -17.57 -9.19 -14.43
CA TYR A 171 -16.52 -8.29 -14.90
C TYR A 171 -16.10 -8.58 -16.35
N SER A 172 -16.10 -9.85 -16.77
CA SER A 172 -15.79 -10.24 -18.15
C SER A 172 -16.84 -9.73 -19.13
N LEU A 173 -18.11 -9.77 -18.76
CA LEU A 173 -19.20 -9.23 -19.55
C LEU A 173 -19.16 -7.70 -19.61
N ALA A 174 -18.94 -7.04 -18.46
CA ALA A 174 -18.83 -5.58 -18.38
C ALA A 174 -17.66 -5.00 -19.18
N ARG A 175 -16.57 -5.76 -19.38
CA ARG A 175 -15.45 -5.35 -20.22
C ARG A 175 -15.78 -5.36 -21.73
N LYS A 176 -16.81 -6.09 -22.16
CA LYS A 176 -17.22 -6.17 -23.57
C LYS A 176 -18.14 -5.03 -23.98
N LEU A 177 -18.77 -4.34 -23.02
CA LEU A 177 -19.67 -3.23 -23.28
C LEU A 177 -18.89 -1.90 -23.29
N PRO A 178 -18.98 -1.07 -24.34
CA PRO A 178 -18.15 0.14 -24.50
C PRO A 178 -18.25 1.12 -23.32
N TRP A 179 -19.46 1.35 -22.79
CA TRP A 179 -19.72 2.31 -21.70
C TRP A 179 -19.34 1.82 -20.31
N THR A 180 -19.11 0.52 -20.12
CA THR A 180 -18.68 -0.06 -18.82
C THR A 180 -17.22 -0.48 -18.82
N ARG A 181 -16.57 -0.50 -19.98
CA ARG A 181 -15.22 -1.05 -20.18
C ARG A 181 -14.17 -0.40 -19.29
N ASP A 182 -14.16 0.92 -19.20
CA ASP A 182 -13.17 1.65 -18.40
C ASP A 182 -13.41 1.47 -16.90
N GLY A 183 -14.69 1.46 -16.49
CA GLY A 183 -15.07 1.11 -15.11
C GLY A 183 -14.66 -0.32 -14.74
N ALA A 184 -14.93 -1.28 -15.60
CA ALA A 184 -14.58 -2.69 -15.38
C ALA A 184 -13.06 -2.94 -15.38
N ARG A 185 -12.28 -2.17 -16.15
CA ARG A 185 -10.81 -2.23 -16.11
C ARG A 185 -10.28 -1.64 -14.79
N ARG A 186 -10.79 -0.49 -14.38
CA ARG A 186 -10.38 0.20 -13.15
C ARG A 186 -10.77 -0.57 -11.89
N LEU A 187 -11.92 -1.22 -11.86
CA LEU A 187 -12.43 -2.01 -10.73
C LEU A 187 -12.12 -3.51 -10.89
N GLY A 188 -11.09 -3.87 -11.67
CA GLY A 188 -10.67 -5.23 -11.89
C GLY A 188 -10.08 -5.89 -10.64
N LEU A 189 -9.99 -7.22 -10.70
CA LEU A 189 -9.35 -8.01 -9.64
C LEU A 189 -7.83 -8.03 -9.88
N VAL A 190 -7.08 -7.92 -8.79
CA VAL A 190 -5.62 -8.09 -8.75
C VAL A 190 -5.33 -9.35 -7.94
N THR A 191 -4.43 -10.21 -8.41
CA THR A 191 -4.00 -11.34 -7.59
C THR A 191 -3.04 -10.88 -6.49
N HIS A 192 -2.92 -11.67 -5.44
CA HIS A 192 -1.96 -11.41 -4.37
C HIS A 192 -0.53 -11.30 -4.91
N GLU A 193 -0.12 -12.21 -5.80
CA GLU A 193 1.19 -12.19 -6.45
C GLU A 193 1.42 -10.91 -7.27
N GLN A 194 0.44 -10.49 -8.06
CA GLN A 194 0.51 -9.25 -8.82
C GLN A 194 0.67 -8.03 -7.91
N MET A 195 -0.04 -8.02 -6.78
CA MET A 195 0.06 -6.94 -5.80
C MET A 195 1.44 -6.89 -5.15
N ILE A 196 1.99 -8.05 -4.76
CA ILE A 196 3.33 -8.13 -4.19
C ILE A 196 4.39 -7.72 -5.22
N GLY A 197 4.32 -8.24 -6.45
CA GLY A 197 5.24 -7.85 -7.52
C GLY A 197 5.20 -6.36 -7.82
N ALA A 198 4.01 -5.75 -7.84
CA ALA A 198 3.86 -4.31 -8.03
C ALA A 198 4.45 -3.50 -6.85
N LEU A 199 4.27 -3.96 -5.61
CA LEU A 199 4.88 -3.32 -4.44
C LEU A 199 6.40 -3.40 -4.48
N VAL A 200 6.96 -4.56 -4.79
CA VAL A 200 8.41 -4.75 -4.94
C VAL A 200 8.95 -3.82 -6.02
N GLU A 201 8.32 -3.79 -7.20
CA GLU A 201 8.72 -2.91 -8.29
C GLU A 201 8.64 -1.42 -7.91
N ALA A 202 7.60 -1.00 -7.17
CA ALA A 202 7.48 0.37 -6.69
C ALA A 202 8.62 0.75 -5.74
N ILE A 203 9.04 -0.17 -4.87
CA ILE A 203 10.13 0.02 -3.92
C ILE A 203 11.48 0.09 -4.63
N GLU A 204 11.72 -0.79 -5.60
CA GLU A 204 13.00 -0.86 -6.33
C GLU A 204 13.19 0.32 -7.29
N HIS A 205 12.09 0.84 -7.84
CA HIS A 205 12.10 1.90 -8.86
C HIS A 205 11.27 3.12 -8.41
N PRO A 206 11.73 3.87 -7.39
CA PRO A 206 11.08 5.11 -6.98
C PRO A 206 11.02 6.11 -8.14
N PRO A 207 10.07 7.06 -8.15
CA PRO A 207 10.10 8.18 -9.09
C PRO A 207 11.36 9.02 -8.94
N ASP A 208 11.87 9.53 -10.04
CA ASP A 208 13.05 10.41 -10.05
C ASP A 208 12.69 11.86 -9.76
N ASP A 209 11.42 12.26 -9.99
CA ASP A 209 10.93 13.62 -9.77
C ASP A 209 10.01 13.73 -8.54
N VAL A 210 9.94 14.92 -8.00
CA VAL A 210 9.12 15.27 -6.82
C VAL A 210 7.89 16.11 -7.17
N THR A 211 7.53 16.24 -8.44
CA THR A 211 6.41 17.08 -8.87
C THR A 211 5.06 16.53 -8.43
N GLY A 212 5.00 15.27 -8.06
CA GLY A 212 3.81 14.62 -7.52
C GLY A 212 3.98 13.11 -7.39
N PRO A 213 3.01 12.43 -6.79
CA PRO A 213 3.08 10.98 -6.66
C PRO A 213 2.81 10.30 -8.01
N ARG A 214 3.56 9.23 -8.27
CA ARG A 214 3.26 8.29 -9.35
C ARG A 214 2.08 7.42 -8.93
N VAL A 215 1.01 7.39 -9.72
CA VAL A 215 -0.21 6.61 -9.41
C VAL A 215 -0.29 5.38 -10.31
N TRP A 216 -0.45 4.21 -9.71
CA TRP A 216 -0.67 2.94 -10.40
C TRP A 216 -2.09 2.46 -10.19
N GLU A 217 -2.85 2.43 -11.26
CA GLU A 217 -4.20 1.88 -11.32
C GLU A 217 -4.18 0.36 -11.52
N VAL A 218 -5.32 -0.30 -11.34
CA VAL A 218 -5.47 -1.76 -11.48
C VAL A 218 -4.76 -2.35 -12.71
N PRO A 219 -4.89 -1.79 -13.94
CA PRO A 219 -4.22 -2.37 -15.11
C PRO A 219 -2.69 -2.40 -14.99
N ARG A 220 -2.10 -1.41 -14.31
CA ARG A 220 -0.65 -1.36 -14.08
C ARG A 220 -0.23 -2.33 -12.97
N ILE A 221 -1.00 -2.39 -11.88
CA ILE A 221 -0.75 -3.33 -10.77
C ILE A 221 -0.84 -4.78 -11.27
N ALA A 222 -1.80 -5.08 -12.14
CA ALA A 222 -1.99 -6.41 -12.73
C ALA A 222 -0.84 -6.89 -13.64
N GLN A 223 0.10 -6.00 -14.00
CA GLN A 223 1.34 -6.35 -14.71
C GLN A 223 2.48 -6.73 -13.75
N GLY A 224 2.30 -6.53 -12.44
CA GLY A 224 3.25 -6.96 -11.43
C GLY A 224 3.53 -8.46 -11.57
N ARG A 225 4.81 -8.82 -11.74
CA ARG A 225 5.24 -10.20 -11.82
C ARG A 225 5.54 -10.72 -10.41
N ALA A 226 5.27 -12.00 -10.18
CA ALA A 226 5.72 -12.65 -8.95
C ALA A 226 7.23 -12.39 -8.75
N PRO A 227 7.64 -12.08 -7.52
CA PRO A 227 9.06 -11.85 -7.20
C PRO A 227 9.91 -13.09 -7.35
#